data_69694c91dff349a58d3e249e1c7c2e2c
#
_entry.id   69694c91dff349a58d3e249e1c7c2e2c
#
_cell.length_a   1.000
_cell.length_b   1.000
_cell.length_c   1.000
_cell.angle_alpha   90.00
_cell.angle_beta   90.00
_cell.angle_gamma   90.00
#
_symmetry.space_group_name_H-M   'P 1'
#
loop_
_entity.id
_entity.type
_entity.pdbx_description
1 polymer ?
#
loop_
_entity_poly.entity_id
_entity_poly.type
_entity_poly.pdbx_seq_one_letter_code
_entity_poly.pdbx_strand_id
1 'polypeptide(L)'
;TEGLQREFGKTRCFDAPISEGGIVGTAVGMAAYGLKPVIEIQFADYIYPGYDQIVSEVAKMRYRTAGEWTMPMVIRTPYGGGIFGGQTHSQSPE
;
A
#
# COMPACT_ATOMS: atom_id res chain seq x y z
N THR A 1 -2.62 -13.51 -2.91
CA THR A 1 -1.16 -13.51 -2.62
C THR A 1 -0.65 -14.84 -2.10
N GLU A 2 -1.54 -15.81 -1.83
CA GLU A 2 -1.13 -17.15 -1.42
C GLU A 2 -0.15 -17.75 -2.42
N GLY A 3 0.93 -18.33 -1.90
CA GLY A 3 1.96 -18.98 -2.72
C GLY A 3 3.08 -18.09 -3.22
N LEU A 4 2.90 -16.77 -3.28
CA LEU A 4 3.92 -15.85 -3.81
C LEU A 4 5.23 -15.90 -3.02
N GLN A 5 5.14 -15.91 -1.69
CA GLN A 5 6.33 -15.97 -0.85
C GLN A 5 7.11 -17.28 -1.05
N ARG A 6 6.41 -18.40 -1.23
CA ARG A 6 7.03 -19.69 -1.52
C ARG A 6 7.74 -19.70 -2.88
N GLU A 7 7.15 -19.04 -3.88
CA GLU A 7 7.68 -19.00 -5.23
C GLU A 7 8.82 -17.98 -5.40
N PHE A 8 8.67 -16.78 -4.84
CA PHE A 8 9.58 -15.66 -5.07
C PHE A 8 10.51 -15.35 -3.89
N GLY A 9 10.33 -16.02 -2.77
CA GLY A 9 11.16 -15.86 -1.58
C GLY A 9 10.75 -14.70 -0.68
N LYS A 10 11.20 -14.77 0.58
CA LYS A 10 10.84 -13.81 1.64
C LYS A 10 11.39 -12.39 1.43
N THR A 11 12.43 -12.23 0.62
CA THR A 11 12.97 -10.92 0.29
C THR A 11 12.13 -10.16 -0.72
N ARG A 12 11.34 -10.87 -1.51
CA ARG A 12 10.44 -10.29 -2.51
C ARG A 12 8.98 -10.25 -2.05
N CYS A 13 8.57 -11.22 -1.26
CA CYS A 13 7.21 -11.35 -0.75
C CYS A 13 7.28 -11.57 0.76
N PHE A 14 6.96 -10.57 1.54
CA PHE A 14 7.03 -10.63 3.00
C PHE A 14 5.76 -10.08 3.63
N ASP A 15 5.45 -10.58 4.80
CA ASP A 15 4.34 -10.10 5.59
C ASP A 15 4.76 -8.86 6.38
N ALA A 16 3.85 -7.91 6.50
CA ALA A 16 4.04 -6.70 7.29
C ALA A 16 3.17 -6.77 8.56
N PRO A 17 3.55 -6.07 9.63
CA PRO A 17 2.64 -5.84 10.75
C PRO A 17 1.35 -5.15 10.28
N ILE A 18 0.25 -5.37 11.01
CA ILE A 18 -1.02 -4.67 10.73
C ILE A 18 -0.88 -3.22 11.19
N SER A 19 -0.31 -2.42 10.29
CA SER A 19 -0.11 -0.98 10.47
C SER A 19 -0.09 -0.33 9.10
N GLU A 20 -1.21 0.17 8.65
CA GLU A 20 -1.38 0.67 7.28
C GLU A 20 -0.49 1.89 7.01
N GLY A 21 -0.35 2.78 7.98
CA GLY A 21 0.63 3.88 7.90
C GLY A 21 2.07 3.38 7.74
N GLY A 22 2.43 2.32 8.48
CA GLY A 22 3.74 1.67 8.36
C GLY A 22 3.94 0.96 7.04
N ILE A 23 2.90 0.29 6.53
CA ILE A 23 2.92 -0.39 5.23
C ILE A 23 3.18 0.62 4.10
N VAL A 24 2.40 1.70 4.05
CA VAL A 24 2.55 2.75 3.02
C VAL A 24 3.88 3.47 3.19
N GLY A 25 4.24 3.87 4.41
CA GLY A 25 5.50 4.57 4.69
C GLY A 25 6.74 3.76 4.30
N THR A 26 6.74 2.46 4.57
CA THR A 26 7.81 1.56 4.12
C THR A 26 7.89 1.52 2.60
N ALA A 27 6.74 1.43 1.92
CA ALA A 27 6.69 1.44 0.46
C ALA A 27 7.19 2.76 -0.14
N VAL A 28 6.95 3.89 0.52
CA VAL A 28 7.52 5.20 0.13
C VAL A 28 9.05 5.13 0.13
N GLY A 29 9.65 4.62 1.21
CA GLY A 29 11.10 4.44 1.29
C GLY A 29 11.63 3.47 0.23
N MET A 30 10.95 2.36 -0.01
CA MET A 30 11.31 1.40 -1.05
C MET A 30 11.25 2.03 -2.45
N ALA A 31 10.22 2.80 -2.74
CA ALA A 31 10.05 3.48 -4.03
C ALA A 31 11.13 4.56 -4.23
N ALA A 32 11.42 5.35 -3.20
CA ALA A 32 12.49 6.35 -3.22
C ALA A 32 13.87 5.70 -3.46
N TYR A 33 14.07 4.49 -2.97
CA TYR A 33 15.30 3.71 -3.18
C TYR A 33 15.35 3.05 -4.58
N GLY A 34 14.31 3.17 -5.39
CA GLY A 34 14.27 2.65 -6.77
C GLY A 34 13.57 1.31 -6.95
N LEU A 35 12.92 0.79 -5.90
CA LEU A 35 12.09 -0.39 -5.99
C LEU A 35 10.69 -0.06 -6.51
N LYS A 36 9.93 -1.07 -6.88
CA LYS A 36 8.53 -0.94 -7.33
C LYS A 36 7.64 -1.79 -6.42
N PRO A 37 7.35 -1.32 -5.21
CA PRO A 37 6.56 -2.10 -4.26
C PRO A 37 5.12 -2.25 -4.71
N VAL A 38 4.56 -3.42 -4.45
CA VAL A 38 3.12 -3.69 -4.51
C VAL A 38 2.70 -4.03 -3.09
N ILE A 39 1.95 -3.13 -2.47
CA ILE A 39 1.48 -3.31 -1.10
C ILE A 39 0.00 -3.68 -1.08
N GLU A 40 -0.39 -4.46 -0.10
CA GLU A 40 -1.77 -4.88 0.11
C GLU A 40 -2.27 -4.38 1.45
N ILE A 41 -3.39 -3.66 1.42
CA ILE A 41 -4.18 -3.30 2.59
C ILE A 41 -5.35 -4.29 2.63
N GLN A 42 -5.57 -4.91 3.77
CA GLN A 42 -6.45 -6.06 3.92
C GLN A 42 -7.92 -5.78 3.51
N PHE A 43 -8.41 -4.57 3.80
CA PHE A 43 -9.71 -4.07 3.37
C PHE A 43 -9.60 -2.58 3.04
N ALA A 44 -10.40 -2.11 2.08
CA ALA A 44 -10.38 -0.70 1.67
C ALA A 44 -10.70 0.26 2.81
N ASP A 45 -11.54 -0.15 3.75
CA ASP A 45 -11.85 0.61 4.97
C ASP A 45 -10.62 0.94 5.83
N TYR A 46 -9.57 0.13 5.73
CA TYR A 46 -8.33 0.32 6.48
C TYR A 46 -7.29 1.18 5.76
N ILE A 47 -7.67 1.80 4.63
CA ILE A 47 -6.79 2.74 3.96
C ILE A 47 -6.62 4.04 4.77
N TYR A 48 -7.61 4.39 5.61
CA TYR A 48 -7.59 5.65 6.35
C TYR A 48 -6.38 5.83 7.27
N PRO A 49 -5.92 4.84 8.06
CA PRO A 49 -4.71 4.98 8.84
C PRO A 49 -3.44 5.18 8.01
N GLY A 50 -3.45 4.74 6.75
CA GLY A 50 -2.36 4.95 5.79
C GLY A 50 -2.53 6.20 4.92
N TYR A 51 -3.66 6.89 5.00
CA TYR A 51 -4.03 7.96 4.09
C TYR A 51 -3.09 9.17 4.17
N ASP A 52 -2.60 9.50 5.36
CA ASP A 52 -1.61 10.56 5.53
C ASP A 52 -0.37 10.31 4.67
N GLN A 53 0.15 9.10 4.69
CA GLN A 53 1.32 8.73 3.87
C GLN A 53 1.02 8.81 2.37
N ILE A 54 -0.20 8.46 1.96
CA ILE A 54 -0.61 8.55 0.56
C ILE A 54 -0.67 10.01 0.12
N VAL A 55 -1.35 10.87 0.88
CA VAL A 55 -1.57 12.28 0.51
C VAL A 55 -0.33 13.12 0.72
N SER A 56 0.39 12.93 1.81
CA SER A 56 1.52 13.77 2.18
C SER A 56 2.81 13.37 1.48
N GLU A 57 3.02 12.07 1.25
CA GLU A 57 4.26 11.56 0.69
C GLU A 57 4.09 11.05 -0.74
N VAL A 58 3.26 10.02 -0.97
CA VAL A 58 3.15 9.39 -2.29
C VAL A 58 2.72 10.40 -3.36
N ALA A 59 1.65 11.14 -3.09
CA ALA A 59 1.06 12.07 -4.05
C ALA A 59 1.95 13.30 -4.33
N LYS A 60 2.81 13.68 -3.40
CA LYS A 60 3.55 14.95 -3.46
C LYS A 60 5.04 14.80 -3.70
N MET A 61 5.60 13.60 -3.54
CA MET A 61 7.04 13.40 -3.61
C MET A 61 7.65 13.90 -4.91
N ARG A 62 7.06 13.56 -6.03
CA ARG A 62 7.54 14.00 -7.34
C ARG A 62 7.54 15.53 -7.47
N TYR A 63 6.52 16.19 -6.98
CA TYR A 63 6.45 17.65 -7.00
C TYR A 63 7.49 18.28 -6.07
N ARG A 64 7.61 17.80 -4.84
CA ARG A 64 8.56 18.34 -3.84
C ARG A 64 10.02 18.20 -4.26
N THR A 65 10.33 17.17 -5.01
CA THR A 65 11.70 16.91 -5.47
C THR A 65 11.96 17.41 -6.90
N ALA A 66 11.09 18.24 -7.44
CA ALA A 66 11.18 18.73 -8.82
C ALA A 66 11.34 17.61 -9.87
N GLY A 67 10.71 16.45 -9.61
CA GLY A 67 10.74 15.29 -10.50
C GLY A 67 11.93 14.34 -10.30
N GLU A 68 12.84 14.66 -9.38
CA GLU A 68 14.00 13.81 -9.09
C GLU A 68 13.58 12.42 -8.57
N TRP A 69 12.58 12.40 -7.69
CA TRP A 69 12.04 11.15 -7.15
C TRP A 69 10.63 10.88 -7.66
N THR A 70 10.39 9.64 -7.99
CA THR A 70 9.06 9.15 -8.36
C THR A 70 8.62 8.09 -7.36
N MET A 71 7.30 7.86 -7.27
CA MET A 71 6.73 6.88 -6.35
C MET A 71 6.08 5.73 -7.15
N PRO A 72 6.88 4.86 -7.80
CA PRO A 72 6.36 3.80 -8.66
C PRO A 72 5.87 2.63 -7.81
N MET A 73 4.69 2.77 -7.21
CA MET A 73 4.11 1.73 -6.36
C MET A 73 2.67 1.42 -6.75
N VAL A 74 2.20 0.26 -6.31
CA VAL A 74 0.80 -0.14 -6.40
C VAL A 74 0.28 -0.37 -4.99
N ILE A 75 -0.86 0.23 -4.67
CA ILE A 75 -1.62 -0.04 -3.45
C ILE A 75 -2.86 -0.83 -3.89
N ARG A 76 -3.00 -2.06 -3.43
CA ARG A 76 -4.16 -2.88 -3.72
C ARG A 76 -4.95 -3.16 -2.46
N THR A 77 -6.26 -3.18 -2.59
CA THR A 77 -7.17 -3.48 -1.47
C THR A 77 -8.49 -4.01 -2.00
N PRO A 78 -9.10 -5.01 -1.38
CA PRO A 78 -10.44 -5.47 -1.74
C PRO A 78 -11.51 -4.55 -1.16
N TYR A 79 -12.63 -4.42 -1.87
CA TYR A 79 -13.80 -3.68 -1.40
C TYR A 79 -15.08 -4.23 -2.01
N GLY A 80 -16.22 -3.80 -1.49
CA GLY A 80 -17.53 -3.99 -2.09
C GLY A 80 -18.14 -5.36 -1.90
N GLY A 81 -19.00 -5.73 -2.83
CA GLY A 81 -19.81 -6.94 -2.78
C GLY A 81 -18.98 -8.24 -2.81
N GLY A 82 -19.53 -9.28 -2.16
CA GLY A 82 -18.87 -10.58 -2.08
C GLY A 82 -17.96 -10.76 -0.87
N ILE A 83 -17.56 -9.67 -0.21
CA ILE A 83 -16.73 -9.72 0.98
C ILE A 83 -17.57 -10.03 2.23
N PHE A 84 -18.82 -9.56 2.28
CA PHE A 84 -19.75 -9.70 3.40
C PHE A 84 -19.23 -9.11 4.74
N GLY A 85 -18.37 -8.10 4.65
CA GLY A 85 -17.72 -7.49 5.82
C GLY A 85 -18.54 -6.41 6.54
N GLY A 86 -19.72 -6.07 6.04
CA GLY A 86 -20.56 -5.02 6.62
C GLY A 86 -19.94 -3.63 6.47
N GLN A 87 -20.29 -2.73 7.38
CA GLN A 87 -19.91 -1.31 7.30
C GLN A 87 -18.41 -1.02 7.48
N THR A 88 -17.66 -1.95 8.04
CA THR A 88 -16.25 -1.72 8.38
C THR A 88 -15.26 -2.47 7.50
N HIS A 89 -15.76 -3.35 6.60
CA HIS A 89 -14.90 -4.22 5.78
C HIS A 89 -15.35 -4.29 4.31
N SER A 90 -16.39 -3.56 3.93
CA SER A 90 -16.98 -3.65 2.58
C SER A 90 -17.30 -2.29 1.96
N GLN A 91 -16.80 -1.21 2.52
CA GLN A 91 -17.01 0.13 1.98
C GLN A 91 -16.14 0.38 0.74
N SER A 92 -16.54 1.36 -0.04
CA SER A 92 -15.77 1.94 -1.16
C SER A 92 -15.35 3.35 -0.74
N PRO A 93 -14.19 3.52 -0.11
CA PRO A 93 -13.81 4.81 0.46
C PRO A 93 -13.18 5.78 -0.55
N GLU A 94 -13.04 5.40 -1.80
CA GLU A 94 -12.50 6.26 -2.88
C GLU A 94 -13.40 7.50 -3.19
#